data_e23519d9bfcfa7655f5ed8c7d694920d
#
_entry.id   e23519d9bfcfa7655f5ed8c7d694920d
#
_cell.length_a   1.000
_cell.length_b   1.000
_cell.length_c   1.000
_cell.angle_alpha   90.00
_cell.angle_beta   90.00
_cell.angle_gamma   90.00
#
_symmetry.space_group_name_H-M   'P 1'
#
loop_
_entity.id
_entity.type
_entity.pdbx_description
1 polymer ?
#
loop_
_entity_poly.entity_id
_entity_poly.type
_entity_poly.pdbx_seq_one_letter_code
_entity_poly.pdbx_strand_id
1 'polypeptide(L)'
;MKLKRMGVVWLVVFWAVAAWAERTAVGVDLANVRSGPGTQYKLLWKLEKYHPIEVLQKSGEWYYFKDFEGDKGWIFRKLVNGDPSVIVNKNKCNVRSGPGTDHDIVFTVERGVPFKVIERKGEWLQIRHADGDKGWIHQMLVW
;
A
#
# COMPACT_ATOMS: atom_id res chain seq x y z
N MET A 1 50.32 41.70 18.86
CA MET A 1 49.27 40.85 19.38
C MET A 1 48.46 40.25 18.18
N LYS A 2 48.65 38.96 17.90
CA LYS A 2 47.96 38.33 16.78
C LYS A 2 46.61 37.83 17.28
N LEU A 3 45.50 38.42 16.78
CA LEU A 3 44.15 37.92 17.01
C LEU A 3 43.96 36.63 16.22
N LYS A 4 43.86 35.52 16.93
CA LYS A 4 43.38 34.27 16.32
C LYS A 4 41.90 34.43 15.94
N ARG A 5 41.61 34.47 14.65
CA ARG A 5 40.24 34.33 14.19
C ARG A 5 39.78 32.89 14.50
N MET A 6 38.92 32.74 15.51
CA MET A 6 38.18 31.50 15.69
C MET A 6 37.13 31.42 14.58
N GLY A 7 37.35 30.50 13.64
CA GLY A 7 36.33 30.18 12.66
C GLY A 7 35.14 29.51 13.36
N VAL A 8 33.97 30.09 13.22
CA VAL A 8 32.74 29.46 13.68
C VAL A 8 32.41 28.37 12.67
N VAL A 9 32.56 27.12 13.08
CA VAL A 9 32.12 25.98 12.28
C VAL A 9 30.62 25.80 12.53
N TRP A 10 29.82 26.14 11.50
CA TRP A 10 28.40 25.86 11.54
C TRP A 10 28.20 24.37 11.23
N LEU A 11 27.80 23.60 12.25
CA LEU A 11 27.40 22.23 12.07
C LEU A 11 25.99 22.24 11.49
N VAL A 12 25.85 22.01 10.17
CA VAL A 12 24.56 21.81 9.55
C VAL A 12 24.13 20.39 9.86
N VAL A 13 23.26 20.25 10.86
CA VAL A 13 22.64 18.96 11.17
C VAL A 13 21.49 18.77 10.19
N PHE A 14 21.71 17.91 9.18
CA PHE A 14 20.62 17.42 8.35
C PHE A 14 19.83 16.40 9.17
N TRP A 15 18.67 16.81 9.63
CA TRP A 15 17.69 15.85 10.12
C TRP A 15 17.13 15.13 8.89
N ALA A 16 17.55 13.90 8.68
CA ALA A 16 16.86 13.03 7.74
C ALA A 16 15.47 12.77 8.34
N VAL A 17 14.49 13.55 7.89
CA VAL A 17 13.08 13.18 8.11
C VAL A 17 12.89 11.90 7.33
N ALA A 18 12.79 10.75 8.03
CA ALA A 18 12.36 9.53 7.41
C ALA A 18 10.96 9.82 6.84
N ALA A 19 10.87 9.97 5.51
CA ALA A 19 9.61 10.09 4.83
C ALA A 19 8.91 8.72 4.97
N TRP A 20 7.99 8.63 5.91
CA TRP A 20 7.13 7.47 6.04
C TRP A 20 6.23 7.44 4.81
N ALA A 21 6.37 6.41 3.99
CA ALA A 21 5.47 6.20 2.88
C ALA A 21 4.06 6.00 3.43
N GLU A 22 3.13 6.84 3.01
CA GLU A 22 1.73 6.76 3.41
C GLU A 22 1.06 5.60 2.69
N ARG A 23 0.52 4.66 3.45
CA ARG A 23 -0.23 3.53 2.90
C ARG A 23 -1.69 3.90 2.72
N THR A 24 -2.18 3.71 1.51
CA THR A 24 -3.58 3.93 1.13
C THR A 24 -4.10 2.74 0.32
N ALA A 25 -5.37 2.75 0.00
CA ALA A 25 -6.01 1.72 -0.80
C ALA A 25 -6.92 2.32 -1.87
N VAL A 26 -7.05 1.62 -2.99
CA VAL A 26 -8.01 1.98 -4.03
C VAL A 26 -9.43 1.84 -3.47
N GLY A 27 -10.22 2.90 -3.56
CA GLY A 27 -11.57 2.99 -3.00
C GLY A 27 -12.70 2.83 -4.02
N VAL A 28 -12.36 2.71 -5.30
CA VAL A 28 -13.30 2.56 -6.42
C VAL A 28 -13.10 1.20 -7.09
N ASP A 29 -14.06 0.75 -7.88
CA ASP A 29 -14.00 -0.59 -8.49
C ASP A 29 -12.80 -0.75 -9.42
N LEU A 30 -12.45 0.31 -10.16
CA LEU A 30 -11.31 0.29 -11.05
C LEU A 30 -10.69 1.69 -11.16
N ALA A 31 -9.41 1.81 -10.85
CA ALA A 31 -8.66 3.07 -10.88
C ALA A 31 -7.59 3.04 -11.96
N ASN A 32 -7.50 4.12 -12.74
CA ASN A 32 -6.45 4.30 -13.74
C ASN A 32 -5.13 4.73 -13.10
N VAL A 33 -4.04 4.11 -13.50
CA VAL A 33 -2.67 4.51 -13.18
C VAL A 33 -2.02 5.11 -14.41
N ARG A 34 -1.43 6.30 -14.24
CA ARG A 34 -0.87 7.08 -15.35
C ARG A 34 0.62 7.32 -15.19
N SER A 35 1.26 7.69 -16.29
CA SER A 35 2.70 7.98 -16.34
C SER A 35 3.09 9.33 -15.72
N GLY A 36 2.12 10.19 -15.40
CA GLY A 36 2.34 11.49 -14.80
C GLY A 36 1.10 12.02 -14.08
N PRO A 37 1.24 13.15 -13.40
CA PRO A 37 0.18 13.72 -12.53
C PRO A 37 -0.89 14.48 -13.33
N GLY A 38 -1.69 13.78 -14.10
CA GLY A 38 -2.78 14.36 -14.89
C GLY A 38 -3.39 13.38 -15.88
N THR A 39 -4.59 13.70 -16.35
CA THR A 39 -5.32 12.87 -17.32
C THR A 39 -4.75 12.92 -18.74
N GLN A 40 -3.89 13.90 -19.04
CA GLN A 40 -3.17 14.02 -20.31
C GLN A 40 -2.01 13.03 -20.43
N TYR A 41 -1.57 12.46 -19.31
CA TYR A 41 -0.50 11.46 -19.30
C TYR A 41 -1.03 10.07 -19.67
N LYS A 42 -0.14 9.24 -20.20
CA LYS A 42 -0.45 7.90 -20.69
C LYS A 42 -1.02 7.03 -19.57
N LEU A 43 -2.11 6.31 -19.89
CA LEU A 43 -2.62 5.22 -19.06
C LEU A 43 -1.64 4.05 -19.11
N LEU A 44 -1.11 3.64 -17.95
CA LEU A 44 -0.17 2.53 -17.83
C LEU A 44 -0.88 1.21 -17.54
N TRP A 45 -1.69 1.17 -16.46
CA TRP A 45 -2.52 0.03 -16.07
C TRP A 45 -3.67 0.49 -15.18
N LYS A 46 -4.47 -0.47 -14.73
CA LYS A 46 -5.59 -0.21 -13.82
C LYS A 46 -5.44 -1.05 -12.56
N LEU A 47 -5.93 -0.51 -11.44
CA LEU A 47 -5.96 -1.18 -10.14
C LEU A 47 -7.41 -1.39 -9.70
N GLU A 48 -7.69 -2.57 -9.19
CA GLU A 48 -9.01 -2.91 -8.64
C GLU A 48 -9.16 -2.44 -7.18
N LYS A 49 -10.39 -2.47 -6.71
CA LYS A 49 -10.75 -2.03 -5.35
C LYS A 49 -9.97 -2.79 -4.29
N TYR A 50 -9.61 -2.08 -3.24
CA TYR A 50 -8.79 -2.51 -2.10
C TYR A 50 -7.31 -2.73 -2.40
N HIS A 51 -6.86 -2.52 -3.64
CA HIS A 51 -5.45 -2.63 -3.96
C HIS A 51 -4.64 -1.65 -3.10
N PRO A 52 -3.73 -2.15 -2.22
CA PRO A 52 -2.92 -1.28 -1.38
C PRO A 52 -1.80 -0.65 -2.18
N ILE A 53 -1.49 0.60 -1.86
CA ILE A 53 -0.39 1.34 -2.45
C ILE A 53 0.36 2.13 -1.38
N GLU A 54 1.64 2.42 -1.60
CA GLU A 54 2.42 3.33 -0.79
C GLU A 54 2.64 4.63 -1.54
N VAL A 55 2.14 5.74 -1.00
CA VAL A 55 2.30 7.06 -1.58
C VAL A 55 3.72 7.57 -1.30
N LEU A 56 4.46 7.84 -2.35
CA LEU A 56 5.84 8.31 -2.30
C LEU A 56 5.96 9.82 -2.44
N GLN A 57 5.05 10.43 -3.22
CA GLN A 57 5.08 11.85 -3.56
C GLN A 57 3.68 12.34 -3.87
N LYS A 58 3.41 13.60 -3.60
CA LYS A 58 2.15 14.27 -3.91
C LYS A 58 2.41 15.45 -4.85
N SER A 59 1.60 15.57 -5.89
CA SER A 59 1.62 16.70 -6.83
C SER A 59 0.19 17.13 -7.12
N GLY A 60 -0.28 18.21 -6.47
CA GLY A 60 -1.67 18.65 -6.55
C GLY A 60 -2.65 17.56 -6.12
N GLU A 61 -3.56 17.19 -7.01
CA GLU A 61 -4.57 16.15 -6.79
C GLU A 61 -4.08 14.73 -7.18
N TRP A 62 -2.78 14.55 -7.40
CA TRP A 62 -2.20 13.31 -7.87
C TRP A 62 -1.16 12.77 -6.90
N TYR A 63 -1.18 11.44 -6.71
CA TYR A 63 -0.21 10.71 -5.88
C TYR A 63 0.69 9.85 -6.76
N TYR A 64 2.00 10.00 -6.56
CA TYR A 64 3.01 9.06 -7.05
C TYR A 64 3.17 7.95 -6.03
N PHE A 65 3.03 6.72 -6.45
CA PHE A 65 3.01 5.57 -5.55
C PHE A 65 3.86 4.41 -6.07
N LYS A 66 4.10 3.46 -5.21
CA LYS A 66 4.56 2.12 -5.56
C LYS A 66 3.57 1.08 -5.04
N ASP A 67 3.45 -0.04 -5.75
CA ASP A 67 2.67 -1.20 -5.35
C ASP A 67 3.55 -2.30 -4.73
N PHE A 68 2.92 -3.45 -4.43
CA PHE A 68 3.59 -4.59 -3.79
C PHE A 68 4.69 -5.25 -4.67
N GLU A 69 4.67 -5.02 -5.98
CA GLU A 69 5.69 -5.49 -6.92
C GLU A 69 6.80 -4.46 -7.13
N GLY A 70 6.68 -3.27 -6.54
CA GLY A 70 7.59 -2.17 -6.73
C GLY A 70 7.32 -1.34 -7.99
N ASP A 71 6.23 -1.62 -8.70
CA ASP A 71 5.80 -0.84 -9.85
C ASP A 71 5.29 0.52 -9.41
N LYS A 72 5.64 1.56 -10.17
CA LYS A 72 5.37 2.96 -9.82
C LYS A 72 4.51 3.65 -10.88
N GLY A 73 3.65 4.54 -10.43
CA GLY A 73 2.80 5.34 -11.29
C GLY A 73 2.07 6.41 -10.52
N TRP A 74 1.21 7.13 -11.22
CA TRP A 74 0.42 8.23 -10.68
C TRP A 74 -1.06 7.86 -10.65
N ILE A 75 -1.72 8.15 -9.54
CA ILE A 75 -3.14 7.92 -9.33
C ILE A 75 -3.82 9.19 -8.83
N PHE A 76 -5.06 9.42 -9.26
CA PHE A 76 -5.85 10.55 -8.80
C PHE A 76 -6.23 10.37 -7.33
N ARG A 77 -5.95 11.36 -6.50
CA ARG A 77 -6.12 11.32 -5.04
C ARG A 77 -7.50 10.86 -4.58
N LYS A 78 -8.56 11.30 -5.27
CA LYS A 78 -9.95 10.98 -4.91
C LYS A 78 -10.34 9.52 -5.15
N LEU A 79 -9.50 8.75 -5.84
CA LEU A 79 -9.74 7.31 -6.10
C LEU A 79 -9.22 6.41 -4.98
N VAL A 80 -8.52 6.97 -3.99
CA VAL A 80 -7.91 6.23 -2.88
C VAL A 80 -8.44 6.70 -1.55
N ASN A 81 -8.35 5.83 -0.55
CA ASN A 81 -8.73 6.14 0.84
C ASN A 81 -7.80 5.44 1.83
N GLY A 82 -7.99 5.73 3.13
CA GLY A 82 -7.19 5.15 4.21
C GLY A 82 -7.69 3.80 4.73
N ASP A 83 -8.59 3.11 4.03
CA ASP A 83 -9.09 1.81 4.46
C ASP A 83 -7.94 0.81 4.59
N PRO A 84 -7.85 0.07 5.69
CA PRO A 84 -6.86 -1.00 5.82
C PRO A 84 -7.06 -2.04 4.73
N SER A 85 -6.01 -2.34 4.01
CA SER A 85 -6.04 -3.32 2.93
C SER A 85 -4.74 -4.10 2.85
N VAL A 86 -4.81 -5.27 2.24
CA VAL A 86 -3.67 -6.14 1.95
C VAL A 86 -3.84 -6.74 0.56
N ILE A 87 -2.75 -7.23 0.00
CA ILE A 87 -2.75 -7.96 -1.26
C ILE A 87 -1.97 -9.26 -1.09
N VAL A 88 -2.48 -10.33 -1.69
CA VAL A 88 -1.82 -11.63 -1.61
C VAL A 88 -0.47 -11.58 -2.32
N ASN A 89 0.59 -11.94 -1.61
CA ASN A 89 1.98 -11.83 -2.07
C ASN A 89 2.66 -13.20 -2.29
N LYS A 90 1.93 -14.28 -2.13
CA LYS A 90 2.39 -15.65 -2.37
C LYS A 90 1.47 -16.35 -3.35
N ASN A 91 2.01 -17.31 -4.08
CA ASN A 91 1.23 -18.13 -4.98
C ASN A 91 0.30 -19.03 -4.19
N LYS A 92 -0.99 -19.03 -4.54
CA LYS A 92 -2.03 -19.89 -4.00
C LYS A 92 -2.01 -20.01 -2.47
N CYS A 93 -2.80 -19.16 -1.82
CA CYS A 93 -2.93 -19.10 -0.37
C CYS A 93 -4.27 -19.63 0.10
N ASN A 94 -4.28 -20.25 1.28
CA ASN A 94 -5.49 -20.70 1.92
C ASN A 94 -6.14 -19.57 2.72
N VAL A 95 -7.44 -19.38 2.52
CA VAL A 95 -8.29 -18.53 3.35
C VAL A 95 -9.21 -19.42 4.17
N ARG A 96 -9.24 -19.18 5.49
CA ARG A 96 -9.88 -20.07 6.44
C ARG A 96 -11.12 -19.45 7.08
N SER A 97 -11.94 -20.30 7.71
CA SER A 97 -13.17 -19.87 8.41
C SER A 97 -12.88 -19.15 9.72
N GLY A 98 -11.69 -19.27 10.27
CA GLY A 98 -11.28 -18.66 11.52
C GLY A 98 -9.78 -18.41 11.60
N PRO A 99 -9.30 -17.71 12.66
CA PRO A 99 -7.92 -17.29 12.80
C PRO A 99 -7.00 -18.41 13.29
N GLY A 100 -6.69 -19.36 12.44
CA GLY A 100 -5.80 -20.46 12.75
C GLY A 100 -5.84 -21.57 11.71
N THR A 101 -4.78 -22.39 11.68
CA THR A 101 -4.65 -23.52 10.74
C THR A 101 -5.55 -24.69 11.06
N ASP A 102 -6.16 -24.72 12.25
CA ASP A 102 -7.16 -25.70 12.68
C ASP A 102 -8.57 -25.42 12.16
N HIS A 103 -8.78 -24.25 11.58
CA HIS A 103 -10.04 -23.89 10.93
C HIS A 103 -10.07 -24.34 9.46
N ASP A 104 -11.26 -24.66 8.98
CA ASP A 104 -11.48 -25.11 7.61
C ASP A 104 -11.03 -24.07 6.58
N ILE A 105 -10.51 -24.56 5.44
CA ILE A 105 -10.25 -23.73 4.26
C ILE A 105 -11.59 -23.41 3.59
N VAL A 106 -11.96 -22.14 3.50
CA VAL A 106 -13.21 -21.72 2.84
C VAL A 106 -13.01 -21.43 1.36
N PHE A 107 -11.84 -20.93 0.98
CA PHE A 107 -11.41 -20.78 -0.43
C PHE A 107 -9.89 -20.59 -0.51
N THR A 108 -9.36 -20.65 -1.72
CA THR A 108 -7.97 -20.33 -2.03
C THR A 108 -7.90 -19.10 -2.90
N VAL A 109 -6.79 -18.36 -2.80
CA VAL A 109 -6.55 -17.13 -3.57
C VAL A 109 -5.19 -17.16 -4.22
N GLU A 110 -5.11 -16.55 -5.38
CA GLU A 110 -3.85 -16.35 -6.12
C GLU A 110 -3.14 -15.07 -5.71
N ARG A 111 -1.85 -15.00 -6.01
CA ARG A 111 -1.04 -13.80 -5.86
C ARG A 111 -1.67 -12.62 -6.62
N GLY A 112 -1.69 -11.45 -6.00
CA GLY A 112 -2.19 -10.22 -6.62
C GLY A 112 -3.67 -9.93 -6.37
N VAL A 113 -4.36 -10.73 -5.56
CA VAL A 113 -5.76 -10.46 -5.18
C VAL A 113 -5.79 -9.56 -3.95
N PRO A 114 -6.44 -8.38 -4.03
CA PRO A 114 -6.53 -7.44 -2.92
C PRO A 114 -7.74 -7.68 -2.05
N PHE A 115 -7.62 -7.32 -0.76
CA PHE A 115 -8.66 -7.46 0.23
C PHE A 115 -8.68 -6.28 1.20
N LYS A 116 -9.87 -5.90 1.64
CA LYS A 116 -10.04 -5.05 2.81
C LYS A 116 -9.75 -5.86 4.07
N VAL A 117 -9.02 -5.27 5.03
CA VAL A 117 -8.82 -5.84 6.36
C VAL A 117 -9.95 -5.39 7.27
N ILE A 118 -10.68 -6.34 7.84
CA ILE A 118 -11.80 -6.07 8.75
C ILE A 118 -11.33 -6.11 10.20
N GLU A 119 -10.52 -7.11 10.55
CA GLU A 119 -10.09 -7.38 11.91
C GLU A 119 -8.72 -8.08 11.91
N ARG A 120 -7.99 -7.94 13.00
CA ARG A 120 -6.74 -8.67 13.25
C ARG A 120 -6.86 -9.42 14.58
N LYS A 121 -6.47 -10.71 14.56
CA LYS A 121 -6.28 -11.53 15.77
C LYS A 121 -4.91 -12.21 15.71
N GLY A 122 -3.96 -11.68 16.49
CA GLY A 122 -2.58 -12.15 16.45
C GLY A 122 -1.98 -11.99 15.05
N GLU A 123 -1.55 -13.10 14.46
CA GLU A 123 -0.95 -13.14 13.12
C GLU A 123 -1.98 -13.36 12.00
N TRP A 124 -3.26 -13.37 12.34
CA TRP A 124 -4.35 -13.60 11.39
C TRP A 124 -5.15 -12.35 11.12
N LEU A 125 -5.48 -12.16 9.84
CA LEU A 125 -6.27 -11.03 9.35
C LEU A 125 -7.60 -11.55 8.83
N GLN A 126 -8.71 -10.98 9.31
CA GLN A 126 -9.99 -11.15 8.67
C GLN A 126 -10.05 -10.23 7.46
N ILE A 127 -10.30 -10.80 6.30
CA ILE A 127 -10.27 -10.13 5.02
C ILE A 127 -11.59 -10.27 4.29
N ARG A 128 -11.91 -9.27 3.46
CA ARG A 128 -13.07 -9.27 2.58
C ARG A 128 -12.70 -8.79 1.18
N HIS A 129 -13.04 -9.58 0.18
CA HIS A 129 -12.92 -9.20 -1.23
C HIS A 129 -14.03 -8.23 -1.64
N ALA A 130 -13.84 -7.50 -2.75
CA ALA A 130 -14.83 -6.57 -3.29
C ALA A 130 -16.15 -7.27 -3.72
N ASP A 131 -16.09 -8.56 -4.06
CA ASP A 131 -17.26 -9.39 -4.38
C ASP A 131 -18.04 -9.85 -3.13
N GLY A 132 -17.51 -9.64 -1.93
CA GLY A 132 -18.11 -9.99 -0.66
C GLY A 132 -17.55 -11.26 0.00
N ASP A 133 -16.73 -12.04 -0.68
CA ASP A 133 -16.08 -13.22 -0.09
C ASP A 133 -15.20 -12.81 1.10
N LYS A 134 -15.30 -13.57 2.18
CA LYS A 134 -14.72 -13.22 3.47
C LYS A 134 -14.10 -14.43 4.15
N GLY A 135 -13.01 -14.23 4.87
CA GLY A 135 -12.34 -15.25 5.67
C GLY A 135 -11.08 -14.74 6.35
N TRP A 136 -10.25 -15.66 6.82
CA TRP A 136 -9.04 -15.35 7.57
C TRP A 136 -7.80 -15.82 6.82
N ILE A 137 -6.81 -14.94 6.73
CA ILE A 137 -5.52 -15.22 6.08
C ILE A 137 -4.36 -14.88 7.03
N HIS A 138 -3.27 -15.65 6.95
CA HIS A 138 -2.08 -15.37 7.74
C HIS A 138 -1.35 -14.15 7.19
N GLN A 139 -0.88 -13.26 8.09
CA GLN A 139 -0.21 -12.01 7.71
C GLN A 139 1.05 -12.20 6.85
N MET A 140 1.74 -13.35 6.98
CA MET A 140 2.94 -13.63 6.18
C MET A 140 2.66 -13.85 4.69
N LEU A 141 1.39 -14.05 4.30
CA LEU A 141 0.99 -14.34 2.93
C LEU A 141 0.64 -13.07 2.13
N VAL A 142 0.64 -11.92 2.79
CA VAL A 142 0.15 -10.65 2.23
C VAL A 142 1.17 -9.52 2.43
N TRP A 143 0.99 -8.49 1.60
CA TRP A 143 1.71 -7.20 1.69
C TRP A 143 0.78 -6.09 2.09
#